data_f0bdbb58e56609f94d007dd4a4de1467
#
_entry.id   f0bdbb58e56609f94d007dd4a4de1467
#
_cell.length_a   1.000
_cell.length_b   1.000
_cell.length_c   1.000
_cell.angle_alpha   90.00
_cell.angle_beta   90.00
_cell.angle_gamma   90.00
#
_symmetry.space_group_name_H-M   'P 1'
#
loop_
_entity.id
_entity.type
_entity.pdbx_description
1 polymer ?
#
loop_
_entity_poly.entity_id
_entity_poly.type
_entity_poly.pdbx_seq_one_letter_code
_entity_poly.pdbx_strand_id
1 'polypeptide(L)'
;MASEGTRRVSNTRDRLIQAGLEELNQYGVQHFSTRRVAKVCGVSCAAPYKHFKDTHEFIAEIFGYINRQYDAAQTVLLKQCKDLSSREQLVEVSMHYIRFLTEHTAFRRIIMQNFQE
;
A
#
# COMPACT_ATOMS: atom_id res chain seq x y z
N MET A 1 1.11 -25.87 -15.59
CA MET A 1 0.91 -24.78 -14.66
C MET A 1 1.55 -23.49 -15.16
N ALA A 2 0.92 -22.97 -16.19
CA ALA A 2 1.34 -21.74 -16.84
C ALA A 2 1.33 -20.53 -15.88
N SER A 3 0.60 -20.64 -14.78
CA SER A 3 0.48 -19.58 -13.77
C SER A 3 1.76 -19.35 -12.95
N GLU A 4 2.68 -20.30 -12.88
CA GLU A 4 3.89 -20.14 -12.07
C GLU A 4 4.92 -19.19 -12.69
N GLY A 5 5.09 -19.22 -14.03
CA GLY A 5 5.98 -18.30 -14.73
C GLY A 5 5.50 -16.86 -14.63
N THR A 6 4.20 -16.63 -14.82
CA THR A 6 3.55 -15.32 -14.67
C THR A 6 3.59 -14.86 -13.20
N ARG A 7 3.43 -15.78 -12.28
CA ARG A 7 3.52 -15.52 -10.83
C ARG A 7 4.90 -15.03 -10.41
N ARG A 8 5.97 -15.58 -10.98
CA ARG A 8 7.35 -15.18 -10.62
C ARG A 8 7.65 -13.76 -11.06
N VAL A 9 7.25 -13.37 -12.28
CA VAL A 9 7.45 -12.00 -12.78
C VAL A 9 6.61 -11.02 -11.96
N SER A 10 5.31 -11.31 -11.79
CA SER A 10 4.39 -10.56 -10.97
C SER A 10 4.83 -10.54 -9.51
N ASN A 11 5.35 -11.67 -9.00
CA ASN A 11 5.76 -11.84 -7.61
C ASN A 11 6.95 -10.95 -7.22
N THR A 12 7.93 -10.74 -8.13
CA THR A 12 9.07 -9.86 -7.83
C THR A 12 8.60 -8.42 -7.62
N ARG A 13 7.77 -7.91 -8.51
CA ARG A 13 7.20 -6.57 -8.37
C ARG A 13 6.34 -6.48 -7.11
N ASP A 14 5.49 -7.46 -6.87
CA ASP A 14 4.61 -7.49 -5.69
C ASP A 14 5.42 -7.56 -4.39
N ARG A 15 6.48 -8.36 -4.37
CA ARG A 15 7.39 -8.45 -3.21
C ARG A 15 8.08 -7.11 -2.94
N LEU A 16 8.48 -6.39 -3.98
CA LEU A 16 9.06 -5.06 -3.85
C LEU A 16 8.04 -4.07 -3.29
N ILE A 17 6.79 -4.13 -3.75
CA ILE A 17 5.71 -3.29 -3.23
C ILE A 17 5.46 -3.59 -1.75
N GLN A 18 5.37 -4.86 -1.36
CA GLN A 18 5.14 -5.26 0.03
C GLN A 18 6.30 -4.82 0.93
N ALA A 19 7.53 -5.08 0.52
CA ALA A 19 8.71 -4.67 1.28
C ALA A 19 8.83 -3.14 1.34
N GLY A 20 8.47 -2.46 0.25
CA GLY A 20 8.44 -1.01 0.19
C GLY A 20 7.41 -0.41 1.14
N LEU A 21 6.25 -1.05 1.25
CA LEU A 21 5.21 -0.65 2.20
C LEU A 21 5.72 -0.71 3.65
N GLU A 22 6.38 -1.80 4.01
CA GLU A 22 6.98 -1.95 5.34
C GLU A 22 8.08 -0.90 5.57
N GLU A 23 8.90 -0.65 4.56
CA GLU A 23 9.94 0.38 4.60
C GLU A 23 9.33 1.77 4.86
N LEU A 24 8.25 2.10 4.14
CA LEU A 24 7.53 3.37 4.33
C LEU A 24 6.98 3.50 5.74
N ASN A 25 6.37 2.44 6.26
CA ASN A 25 5.77 2.46 7.60
C ASN A 25 6.82 2.58 8.69
N GLN A 26 8.00 2.00 8.47
CA GLN A 26 9.07 2.01 9.47
C GLN A 26 9.88 3.31 9.43
N TYR A 27 10.25 3.81 8.24
CA TYR A 27 11.19 4.92 8.09
C TYR A 27 10.54 6.21 7.58
N GLY A 28 9.34 6.15 7.02
CA GLY A 28 8.68 7.29 6.40
C GLY A 28 9.19 7.60 5.00
N VAL A 29 8.55 8.57 4.35
CA VAL A 29 8.87 8.95 2.97
C VAL A 29 10.28 9.53 2.87
N GLN A 30 10.66 10.38 3.83
CA GLN A 30 11.94 11.09 3.78
C GLN A 30 13.14 10.16 3.93
N HIS A 31 12.98 9.05 4.62
CA HIS A 31 14.06 8.09 4.91
C HIS A 31 13.89 6.77 4.18
N PHE A 32 13.01 6.73 3.18
CA PHE A 32 12.77 5.55 2.36
C PHE A 32 14.04 5.19 1.58
N SER A 33 14.48 3.93 1.68
CA SER A 33 15.67 3.45 1.01
C SER A 33 15.34 2.28 0.07
N THR A 34 15.41 2.56 -1.23
CA THR A 34 15.22 1.53 -2.27
C THR A 34 16.24 0.40 -2.10
N ARG A 35 17.46 0.74 -1.68
CA ARG A 35 18.53 -0.24 -1.43
C ARG A 35 18.16 -1.22 -0.32
N ARG A 36 17.62 -0.73 0.80
CA ARG A 36 17.14 -1.60 1.88
C ARG A 36 16.02 -2.52 1.42
N VAL A 37 15.08 -1.98 0.65
CA VAL A 37 13.97 -2.77 0.09
C VAL A 37 14.51 -3.90 -0.79
N ALA A 38 15.44 -3.59 -1.69
CA ALA A 38 16.07 -4.61 -2.57
C ALA A 38 16.75 -5.69 -1.73
N LYS A 39 17.47 -5.30 -0.69
CA LYS A 39 18.16 -6.23 0.21
C LYS A 39 17.18 -7.15 0.91
N VAL A 40 16.07 -6.64 1.42
CA VAL A 40 15.01 -7.44 2.07
C VAL A 40 14.43 -8.47 1.08
N CYS A 41 14.26 -8.07 -0.18
CA CYS A 41 13.74 -8.95 -1.22
C CYS A 41 14.78 -9.93 -1.78
N GLY A 42 16.05 -9.79 -1.39
CA GLY A 42 17.12 -10.65 -1.90
C GLY A 42 17.44 -10.42 -3.37
N VAL A 43 17.24 -9.18 -3.86
CA VAL A 43 17.53 -8.80 -5.25
C VAL A 43 18.60 -7.73 -5.29
N SER A 44 19.19 -7.51 -6.48
CA SER A 44 20.22 -6.47 -6.66
C SER A 44 19.63 -5.08 -6.43
N CYS A 45 20.47 -4.12 -6.08
CA CYS A 45 20.07 -2.72 -5.90
C CYS A 45 19.48 -2.11 -7.17
N ALA A 46 19.82 -2.64 -8.34
CA ALA A 46 19.30 -2.20 -9.63
C ALA A 46 17.94 -2.79 -9.97
N ALA A 47 17.56 -3.90 -9.35
CA ALA A 47 16.32 -4.62 -9.68
C ALA A 47 15.05 -3.76 -9.53
N PRO A 48 14.90 -2.93 -8.46
CA PRO A 48 13.71 -2.08 -8.37
C PRO A 48 13.54 -1.13 -9.55
N TYR A 49 14.64 -0.66 -10.14
CA TYR A 49 14.60 0.26 -11.26
C TYR A 49 14.20 -0.36 -12.59
N LYS A 50 14.05 -1.68 -12.64
CA LYS A 50 13.41 -2.39 -13.75
C LYS A 50 11.89 -2.26 -13.70
N HIS A 51 11.33 -2.02 -12.53
CA HIS A 51 9.88 -1.93 -12.31
C HIS A 51 9.42 -0.49 -12.07
N PHE A 52 10.28 0.36 -11.54
CA PHE A 52 9.97 1.74 -11.16
C PHE A 52 11.06 2.65 -11.71
N LYS A 53 10.67 3.76 -12.30
CA LYS A 53 11.57 4.71 -12.93
C LYS A 53 12.59 5.26 -11.93
N ASP A 54 12.13 5.61 -10.74
CA ASP A 54 12.94 6.16 -9.65
C ASP A 54 12.27 5.88 -8.31
N THR A 55 12.89 6.31 -7.23
CA THR A 55 12.36 6.12 -5.87
C THR A 55 11.01 6.81 -5.70
N HIS A 56 10.84 7.97 -6.29
CA HIS A 56 9.59 8.74 -6.21
C HIS A 56 8.42 7.96 -6.82
N GLU A 57 8.63 7.40 -8.01
CA GLU A 57 7.62 6.56 -8.67
C GLU A 57 7.35 5.29 -7.86
N PHE A 58 8.39 4.70 -7.27
CA PHE A 58 8.24 3.52 -6.42
C PHE A 58 7.30 3.82 -5.26
N ILE A 59 7.52 4.92 -4.55
CA ILE A 59 6.68 5.37 -3.43
C ILE A 59 5.24 5.63 -3.92
N ALA A 60 5.09 6.29 -5.05
CA ALA A 60 3.77 6.58 -5.63
C ALA A 60 3.02 5.27 -5.95
N GLU A 61 3.71 4.26 -6.49
CA GLU A 61 3.11 2.95 -6.77
C GLU A 61 2.70 2.22 -5.49
N ILE A 62 3.48 2.36 -4.41
CA ILE A 62 3.11 1.80 -3.11
C ILE A 62 1.81 2.43 -2.60
N PHE A 63 1.69 3.75 -2.66
CA PHE A 63 0.46 4.44 -2.26
C PHE A 63 -0.72 4.06 -3.14
N GLY A 64 -0.50 3.89 -4.44
CA GLY A 64 -1.52 3.40 -5.36
C GLY A 64 -2.01 2.00 -4.98
N TYR A 65 -1.08 1.13 -4.62
CA TYR A 65 -1.40 -0.23 -4.14
C TYR A 65 -2.25 -0.18 -2.87
N ILE A 66 -1.87 0.64 -1.89
CA ILE A 66 -2.62 0.80 -0.65
C ILE A 66 -4.05 1.28 -0.93
N ASN A 67 -4.19 2.27 -1.80
CA ASN A 67 -5.49 2.82 -2.16
C ASN A 67 -6.39 1.79 -2.85
N ARG A 68 -5.82 0.99 -3.75
CA ARG A 68 -6.58 -0.08 -4.42
C ARG A 68 -7.04 -1.14 -3.44
N GLN A 69 -6.21 -1.49 -2.45
CA GLN A 69 -6.58 -2.43 -1.41
C GLN A 69 -7.73 -1.89 -0.56
N TYR A 70 -7.65 -0.61 -0.20
CA TYR A 70 -8.70 0.06 0.56
C TYR A 70 -10.02 0.07 -0.21
N ASP A 71 -9.98 0.47 -1.48
CA ASP A 71 -11.17 0.56 -2.34
C ASP A 71 -11.83 -0.80 -2.53
N ALA A 72 -11.03 -1.84 -2.75
CA ALA A 72 -11.54 -3.20 -2.91
C ALA A 72 -12.22 -3.69 -1.63
N ALA A 73 -11.60 -3.46 -0.48
CA ALA A 73 -12.16 -3.83 0.82
C ALA A 73 -13.44 -3.04 1.13
N GLN A 74 -13.46 -1.76 0.79
CA GLN A 74 -14.64 -0.91 0.99
C GLN A 74 -15.81 -1.37 0.11
N THR A 75 -15.54 -1.75 -1.13
CA THR A 75 -16.57 -2.27 -2.03
C THR A 75 -17.24 -3.52 -1.45
N VAL A 76 -16.43 -4.45 -0.91
CA VAL A 76 -16.95 -5.65 -0.24
C VAL A 76 -17.76 -5.26 1.00
N LEU A 77 -17.24 -4.35 1.82
CA LEU A 77 -17.91 -3.89 3.03
C LEU A 77 -19.28 -3.29 2.73
N LEU A 78 -19.36 -2.43 1.72
CA LEU A 78 -20.62 -1.80 1.33
C LEU A 78 -21.66 -2.82 0.89
N LYS A 79 -21.26 -3.87 0.18
CA LYS A 79 -22.15 -4.97 -0.20
C LYS A 79 -22.65 -5.73 1.02
N GLN A 80 -21.79 -5.98 1.99
CA GLN A 80 -22.14 -6.68 3.23
C GLN A 80 -23.09 -5.85 4.09
N CYS A 81 -22.99 -4.52 4.01
CA CYS A 81 -23.77 -3.60 4.84
C CYS A 81 -25.04 -3.06 4.16
N LYS A 82 -25.37 -3.54 2.97
CA LYS A 82 -26.49 -2.97 2.18
C LYS A 82 -27.84 -3.00 2.90
N ASP A 83 -28.04 -3.96 3.79
CA ASP A 83 -29.30 -4.13 4.54
C ASP A 83 -29.30 -3.43 5.90
N LEU A 84 -28.17 -2.81 6.26
CA LEU A 84 -28.06 -2.02 7.47
C LEU A 84 -28.65 -0.61 7.25
N SER A 85 -29.04 0.02 8.37
CA SER A 85 -29.48 1.43 8.32
C SER A 85 -28.34 2.33 7.85
N SER A 86 -28.68 3.54 7.38
CA SER A 86 -27.67 4.53 6.97
C SER A 86 -26.69 4.85 8.09
N ARG A 87 -27.19 4.92 9.33
CA ARG A 87 -26.37 5.17 10.50
C ARG A 87 -25.35 4.04 10.74
N GLU A 88 -25.82 2.80 10.66
CA GLU A 88 -24.97 1.61 10.83
C GLU A 88 -23.93 1.51 9.70
N GLN A 89 -24.34 1.81 8.45
CA GLN A 89 -23.41 1.86 7.32
C GLN A 89 -22.32 2.89 7.55
N LEU A 90 -22.67 4.07 8.03
CA LEU A 90 -21.71 5.14 8.33
C LEU A 90 -20.69 4.69 9.38
N VAL A 91 -21.16 4.02 10.44
CA VAL A 91 -20.28 3.50 11.48
C VAL A 91 -19.29 2.49 10.89
N GLU A 92 -19.75 1.54 10.07
CA GLU A 92 -18.90 0.52 9.47
C GLU A 92 -17.85 1.12 8.53
N VAL A 93 -18.24 2.07 7.69
CA VAL A 93 -17.32 2.76 6.77
C VAL A 93 -16.29 3.56 7.56
N SER A 94 -16.72 4.25 8.62
CA SER A 94 -15.83 5.03 9.46
C SER A 94 -14.81 4.14 10.19
N MET A 95 -15.25 2.99 10.71
CA MET A 95 -14.35 2.04 11.36
C MET A 95 -13.33 1.45 10.38
N HIS A 96 -13.75 1.17 9.15
CA HIS A 96 -12.85 0.70 8.10
C HIS A 96 -11.75 1.73 7.81
N TYR A 97 -12.13 3.00 7.69
CA TYR A 97 -11.19 4.09 7.44
C TYR A 97 -10.20 4.26 8.60
N ILE A 98 -10.68 4.20 9.83
CA ILE A 98 -9.84 4.31 11.03
C ILE A 98 -8.82 3.18 11.07
N ARG A 99 -9.24 1.93 10.81
CA ARG A 99 -8.32 0.78 10.75
C ARG A 99 -7.26 0.97 9.69
N PHE A 100 -7.67 1.43 8.51
CA PHE A 100 -6.75 1.71 7.40
C PHE A 100 -5.68 2.72 7.82
N LEU A 101 -6.08 3.84 8.42
CA LEU A 101 -5.13 4.86 8.88
C LEU A 101 -4.22 4.35 9.99
N THR A 102 -4.73 3.45 10.83
CA THR A 102 -3.94 2.87 11.93
C THR A 102 -2.87 1.91 11.38
N GLU A 103 -3.20 1.14 10.35
CA GLU A 103 -2.29 0.18 9.75
C GLU A 103 -1.25 0.82 8.85
N HIS A 104 -1.56 1.96 8.23
CA HIS A 104 -0.69 2.63 7.25
C HIS A 104 -0.20 3.97 7.80
N THR A 105 0.80 3.91 8.68
CA THR A 105 1.30 5.09 9.42
C THR A 105 1.89 6.16 8.51
N ALA A 106 2.60 5.78 7.44
CA ALA A 106 3.17 6.73 6.50
C ALA A 106 2.08 7.50 5.74
N PHE A 107 1.04 6.81 5.31
CA PHE A 107 -0.13 7.41 4.65
C PHE A 107 -0.84 8.38 5.58
N ARG A 108 -1.06 7.95 6.84
CA ARG A 108 -1.66 8.80 7.87
C ARG A 108 -0.87 10.09 8.09
N ARG A 109 0.46 10.00 8.16
CA ARG A 109 1.33 11.18 8.34
C ARG A 109 1.16 12.18 7.20
N ILE A 110 1.11 11.71 5.97
CA ILE A 110 0.92 12.58 4.80
C ILE A 110 -0.42 13.30 4.87
N ILE A 111 -1.49 12.58 5.18
CA ILE A 111 -2.82 13.17 5.33
C ILE A 111 -2.82 14.22 6.43
N MET A 112 -2.27 13.88 7.59
CA MET A 112 -2.25 14.78 8.74
C MET A 112 -1.43 16.04 8.48
N GLN A 113 -0.31 15.92 7.76
CA GLN A 113 0.51 17.07 7.40
C GLN A 113 -0.24 18.06 6.51
N ASN A 114 -1.04 17.55 5.58
CA ASN A 114 -1.82 18.39 4.68
C ASN A 114 -2.94 19.16 5.39
N PHE A 115 -3.38 18.68 6.54
CA PHE A 115 -4.41 19.36 7.34
C PHE A 115 -3.85 20.44 8.28
N GLN A 116 -2.54 20.53 8.43
CA GLN A 116 -1.91 21.54 9.28
C GLN A 116 -1.60 22.85 8.56
N GLU A 117 -1.78 22.87 7.27
CA GLU A 117 -1.66 24.07 6.45
C GLU A 117 -3.04 24.71 6.25
#